data_09add370ee2cba4c2fc6f810a3facf3f
#
_entry.id   09add370ee2cba4c2fc6f810a3facf3f
#
_cell.length_a   1.000
_cell.length_b   1.000
_cell.length_c   1.000
_cell.angle_alpha   90.00
_cell.angle_beta   90.00
_cell.angle_gamma   90.00
#
_symmetry.space_group_name_H-M   'P 1'
#
loop_
_entity.id
_entity.type
_entity.pdbx_description
1 polymer ?
#
loop_
_entity_poly.entity_id
_entity_poly.type
_entity_poly.pdbx_seq_one_letter_code
_entity_poly.pdbx_strand_id
1 'polypeptide(L)'
;MTLTILVADDDLGTRLAIGDYLEMYGYSVIMADDGQAALAMVEEYHPHLMVTDIVMPRMNGYELVRQVRQHPVFRLLPVIFLSARNETEERIKGYHSGCDLYLPKPFELKELGAAIQNLLERSQALHSDYRVSLTETLRAFIQNNAIVPTNSCALSLHLTTRERQVVELLVKGLSNAEIGSRLHLSSRTVEKYVSSLLRKTETSNRAELVGFALKHRLVE
;
A
#
# COMPACT_ATOMS: atom_id res chain seq x y z
N MET A 1 10.72 -8.25 -16.46
CA MET A 1 10.33 -8.85 -15.17
C MET A 1 9.22 -9.83 -15.45
N THR A 2 9.37 -11.11 -15.14
CA THR A 2 8.34 -12.13 -15.35
C THR A 2 7.26 -11.95 -14.29
N LEU A 3 5.99 -11.89 -14.71
CA LEU A 3 4.87 -11.77 -13.76
C LEU A 3 4.58 -13.13 -13.13
N THR A 4 4.40 -13.16 -11.83
CA THR A 4 4.15 -14.38 -11.05
C THR A 4 2.64 -14.49 -10.76
N ILE A 5 2.07 -15.67 -11.04
CA ILE A 5 0.66 -15.98 -10.78
C ILE A 5 0.60 -17.13 -9.78
N LEU A 6 -0.19 -16.97 -8.74
CA LEU A 6 -0.51 -18.05 -7.79
C LEU A 6 -1.77 -18.77 -8.25
N VAL A 7 -1.70 -20.09 -8.35
CA VAL A 7 -2.83 -20.99 -8.66
C VAL A 7 -3.10 -21.87 -7.44
N ALA A 8 -4.27 -21.73 -6.82
CA ALA A 8 -4.70 -22.50 -5.68
C ALA A 8 -5.95 -23.32 -6.05
N ASP A 9 -5.84 -24.63 -6.06
CA ASP A 9 -6.93 -25.58 -6.38
C ASP A 9 -6.55 -26.93 -5.75
N ASP A 10 -7.47 -27.64 -5.12
CA ASP A 10 -7.18 -28.94 -4.52
C ASP A 10 -7.09 -30.06 -5.57
N ASP A 11 -7.70 -29.87 -6.76
CA ASP A 11 -7.57 -30.79 -7.87
C ASP A 11 -6.24 -30.59 -8.61
N LEU A 12 -5.36 -31.59 -8.51
CA LEU A 12 -4.04 -31.56 -9.15
C LEU A 12 -4.13 -31.39 -10.67
N GLY A 13 -5.11 -32.04 -11.31
CA GLY A 13 -5.28 -31.97 -12.78
C GLY A 13 -5.58 -30.55 -13.26
N THR A 14 -6.53 -29.90 -12.61
CA THR A 14 -6.89 -28.50 -12.88
C THR A 14 -5.71 -27.56 -12.63
N ARG A 15 -5.02 -27.76 -11.51
CA ARG A 15 -3.87 -26.94 -11.11
C ARG A 15 -2.73 -27.02 -12.11
N LEU A 16 -2.38 -28.25 -12.56
CA LEU A 16 -1.34 -28.47 -13.58
C LEU A 16 -1.75 -27.91 -14.94
N ALA A 17 -2.99 -28.18 -15.39
CA ALA A 17 -3.45 -27.66 -16.68
C ALA A 17 -3.44 -26.13 -16.77
N ILE A 18 -3.81 -25.44 -15.69
CA ILE A 18 -3.72 -23.97 -15.61
C ILE A 18 -2.26 -23.53 -15.60
N GLY A 19 -1.41 -24.21 -14.81
CA GLY A 19 0.01 -23.89 -14.72
C GLY A 19 0.74 -24.00 -16.04
N ASP A 20 0.65 -25.14 -16.70
CA ASP A 20 1.25 -25.40 -18.00
C ASP A 20 0.81 -24.36 -19.05
N TYR A 21 -0.51 -24.06 -19.05
CA TYR A 21 -1.06 -23.05 -19.96
C TYR A 21 -0.45 -21.68 -19.71
N LEU A 22 -0.37 -21.22 -18.46
CA LEU A 22 0.17 -19.91 -18.11
C LEU A 22 1.68 -19.80 -18.37
N GLU A 23 2.43 -20.86 -18.10
CA GLU A 23 3.87 -20.92 -18.39
C GLU A 23 4.16 -20.80 -19.89
N MET A 24 3.32 -21.42 -20.74
CA MET A 24 3.41 -21.26 -22.20
C MET A 24 3.24 -19.79 -22.65
N TYR A 25 2.53 -18.98 -21.89
CA TYR A 25 2.36 -17.55 -22.14
C TYR A 25 3.41 -16.67 -21.43
N GLY A 26 4.43 -17.29 -20.83
CA GLY A 26 5.58 -16.59 -20.24
C GLY A 26 5.36 -16.07 -18.81
N TYR A 27 4.34 -16.54 -18.10
CA TYR A 27 4.16 -16.27 -16.68
C TYR A 27 5.01 -17.23 -15.83
N SER A 28 5.40 -16.80 -14.65
CA SER A 28 5.90 -17.68 -13.61
C SER A 28 4.73 -18.14 -12.74
N VAL A 29 4.61 -19.46 -12.54
CA VAL A 29 3.47 -20.02 -11.80
C VAL A 29 3.94 -20.63 -10.49
N ILE A 30 3.26 -20.30 -9.41
CA ILE A 30 3.37 -20.98 -8.11
C ILE A 30 2.02 -21.65 -7.79
N MET A 31 2.09 -22.84 -7.20
CA MET A 31 0.91 -23.70 -7.04
C MET A 31 0.71 -24.08 -5.58
N ALA A 32 -0.53 -23.97 -5.11
CA ALA A 32 -0.95 -24.39 -3.79
C ALA A 32 -2.10 -25.40 -3.87
N ASP A 33 -2.14 -26.37 -2.99
CA ASP A 33 -3.18 -27.41 -2.94
C ASP A 33 -4.31 -27.11 -1.94
N ASP A 34 -4.20 -26.00 -1.22
CA ASP A 34 -5.22 -25.48 -0.30
C ASP A 34 -5.03 -23.99 -0.01
N GLY A 35 -6.02 -23.41 0.66
CA GLY A 35 -6.01 -21.99 0.99
C GLY A 35 -4.96 -21.58 2.03
N GLN A 36 -4.55 -22.47 2.92
CA GLN A 36 -3.55 -22.16 3.94
C GLN A 36 -2.13 -22.10 3.31
N ALA A 37 -1.82 -23.06 2.44
CA ALA A 37 -0.60 -23.04 1.65
C ALA A 37 -0.58 -21.82 0.71
N ALA A 38 -1.72 -21.53 0.06
CA ALA A 38 -1.84 -20.35 -0.80
C ALA A 38 -1.58 -19.04 -0.06
N LEU A 39 -2.11 -18.87 1.16
CA LEU A 39 -1.88 -17.68 1.97
C LEU A 39 -0.38 -17.49 2.29
N ALA A 40 0.30 -18.55 2.73
CA ALA A 40 1.74 -18.51 2.99
C ALA A 40 2.54 -18.13 1.73
N MET A 41 2.15 -18.67 0.56
CA MET A 41 2.78 -18.35 -0.72
C MET A 41 2.52 -16.91 -1.18
N VAL A 42 1.36 -16.32 -0.88
CA VAL A 42 1.12 -14.89 -1.11
C VAL A 42 2.11 -14.03 -0.35
N GLU A 43 2.37 -14.36 0.91
CA GLU A 43 3.30 -13.62 1.76
C GLU A 43 4.77 -13.81 1.35
N GLU A 44 5.15 -15.00 0.90
CA GLU A 44 6.53 -15.34 0.54
C GLU A 44 6.91 -14.83 -0.86
N TYR A 45 6.04 -15.07 -1.85
CA TYR A 45 6.38 -14.84 -3.27
C TYR A 45 5.80 -13.54 -3.85
N HIS A 46 4.89 -12.87 -3.16
CA HIS A 46 4.27 -11.61 -3.61
C HIS A 46 3.74 -11.70 -5.06
N PRO A 47 2.80 -12.63 -5.37
CA PRO A 47 2.31 -12.82 -6.72
C PRO A 47 1.61 -11.56 -7.25
N HIS A 48 1.55 -11.43 -8.56
CA HIS A 48 0.91 -10.30 -9.26
C HIS A 48 -0.59 -10.52 -9.49
N LEU A 49 -1.04 -11.78 -9.41
CA LEU A 49 -2.43 -12.20 -9.52
C LEU A 49 -2.61 -13.56 -8.84
N MET A 50 -3.77 -13.80 -8.26
CA MET A 50 -4.16 -15.08 -7.68
C MET A 50 -5.39 -15.65 -8.39
N VAL A 51 -5.29 -16.91 -8.80
CA VAL A 51 -6.41 -17.74 -9.24
C VAL A 51 -6.67 -18.76 -8.16
N THR A 52 -7.89 -18.86 -7.64
CA THR A 52 -8.18 -19.80 -6.54
C THR A 52 -9.51 -20.50 -6.71
N ASP A 53 -9.55 -21.80 -6.45
CA ASP A 53 -10.82 -22.48 -6.25
C ASP A 53 -11.49 -21.99 -4.95
N ILE A 54 -12.80 -22.08 -4.91
CA ILE A 54 -13.60 -21.75 -3.72
C ILE A 54 -13.60 -22.90 -2.72
N VAL A 55 -13.73 -24.12 -3.21
CA VAL A 55 -13.88 -25.32 -2.37
C VAL A 55 -12.52 -25.99 -2.23
N MET A 56 -11.83 -25.68 -1.17
CA MET A 56 -10.53 -26.29 -0.84
C MET A 56 -10.51 -26.77 0.61
N PRO A 57 -9.67 -27.78 0.94
CA PRO A 57 -9.49 -28.24 2.32
C PRO A 57 -8.79 -27.17 3.17
N ARG A 58 -8.83 -27.32 4.48
CA ARG A 58 -8.20 -26.47 5.49
C ARG A 58 -8.71 -25.04 5.50
N MET A 59 -8.61 -24.32 4.38
CA MET A 59 -9.10 -22.96 4.21
C MET A 59 -9.74 -22.83 2.82
N ASN A 60 -10.99 -22.40 2.77
CA ASN A 60 -11.71 -22.19 1.51
C ASN A 60 -11.28 -20.85 0.83
N GLY A 61 -11.58 -20.72 -0.47
CA GLY A 61 -11.19 -19.54 -1.25
C GLY A 61 -11.76 -18.22 -0.72
N TYR A 62 -12.96 -18.20 -0.17
CA TYR A 62 -13.56 -17.00 0.41
C TYR A 62 -12.77 -16.50 1.64
N GLU A 63 -12.37 -17.42 2.49
CA GLU A 63 -11.60 -17.12 3.68
C GLU A 63 -10.18 -16.67 3.32
N LEU A 64 -9.56 -17.36 2.37
CA LEU A 64 -8.25 -16.98 1.80
C LEU A 64 -8.27 -15.53 1.31
N VAL A 65 -9.21 -15.18 0.43
CA VAL A 65 -9.31 -13.83 -0.14
C VAL A 65 -9.57 -12.79 0.95
N ARG A 66 -10.42 -13.10 1.94
CA ARG A 66 -10.66 -12.19 3.06
C ARG A 66 -9.37 -11.91 3.85
N GLN A 67 -8.55 -12.92 4.12
CA GLN A 67 -7.27 -12.74 4.83
C GLN A 67 -6.27 -11.95 3.98
N VAL A 68 -6.15 -12.26 2.69
CA VAL A 68 -5.31 -11.49 1.75
C VAL A 68 -5.72 -10.01 1.71
N ARG A 69 -7.02 -9.70 1.69
CA ARG A 69 -7.52 -8.31 1.67
C ARG A 69 -7.28 -7.54 2.98
N GLN A 70 -7.13 -8.22 4.10
CA GLN A 70 -6.79 -7.59 5.39
C GLN A 70 -5.33 -7.13 5.43
N HIS A 71 -4.45 -7.74 4.63
CA HIS A 71 -3.05 -7.36 4.58
C HIS A 71 -2.85 -6.14 3.65
N PRO A 72 -2.32 -5.00 4.14
CA PRO A 72 -2.21 -3.75 3.37
C PRO A 72 -1.50 -3.89 2.02
N VAL A 73 -0.44 -4.72 1.96
CA VAL A 73 0.38 -4.95 0.76
C VAL A 73 -0.40 -5.68 -0.34
N PHE A 74 -1.30 -6.60 0.04
CA PHE A 74 -2.04 -7.46 -0.89
C PHE A 74 -3.48 -7.01 -1.09
N ARG A 75 -3.88 -5.87 -0.54
CA ARG A 75 -5.25 -5.37 -0.61
C ARG A 75 -5.76 -5.20 -2.04
N LEU A 76 -4.87 -4.90 -2.98
CA LEU A 76 -5.19 -4.69 -4.39
C LEU A 76 -4.71 -5.83 -5.30
N LEU A 77 -4.26 -6.97 -4.74
CA LEU A 77 -3.89 -8.15 -5.51
C LEU A 77 -5.10 -8.62 -6.33
N PRO A 78 -5.02 -8.69 -7.68
CA PRO A 78 -6.12 -9.21 -8.49
C PRO A 78 -6.41 -10.68 -8.14
N VAL A 79 -7.70 -11.02 -7.99
CA VAL A 79 -8.15 -12.36 -7.61
C VAL A 79 -9.25 -12.86 -8.54
N ILE A 80 -9.06 -14.05 -9.10
CA ILE A 80 -10.05 -14.80 -9.87
C ILE A 80 -10.50 -16.00 -9.04
N PHE A 81 -11.81 -16.12 -8.82
CA PHE A 81 -12.40 -17.36 -8.33
C PHE A 81 -12.73 -18.32 -9.46
N LEU A 82 -12.34 -19.58 -9.27
CA LEU A 82 -12.85 -20.71 -10.03
C LEU A 82 -13.89 -21.42 -9.17
N SER A 83 -15.04 -21.81 -9.74
CA SER A 83 -16.06 -22.47 -8.94
C SER A 83 -16.95 -23.40 -9.76
N ALA A 84 -17.21 -24.58 -9.21
CA ALA A 84 -18.26 -25.47 -9.72
C ALA A 84 -19.69 -24.96 -9.38
N ARG A 85 -19.82 -23.96 -8.50
CA ARG A 85 -21.08 -23.37 -8.10
C ARG A 85 -21.39 -22.15 -8.96
N ASN A 86 -22.47 -22.22 -9.74
CA ASN A 86 -22.85 -21.15 -10.67
C ASN A 86 -24.10 -20.37 -10.21
N GLU A 87 -24.51 -20.54 -8.96
CA GLU A 87 -25.67 -19.86 -8.41
C GLU A 87 -25.38 -18.37 -8.19
N THR A 88 -26.38 -17.54 -8.42
CA THR A 88 -26.26 -16.08 -8.30
C THR A 88 -25.82 -15.65 -6.89
N GLU A 89 -26.29 -16.33 -5.86
CA GLU A 89 -25.93 -16.04 -4.46
C GLU A 89 -24.46 -16.31 -4.17
N GLU A 90 -23.90 -17.40 -4.70
CA GLU A 90 -22.49 -17.74 -4.54
C GLU A 90 -21.58 -16.72 -5.28
N ARG A 91 -22.00 -16.24 -6.44
CA ARG A 91 -21.29 -15.18 -7.17
C ARG A 91 -21.31 -13.86 -6.40
N ILE A 92 -22.46 -13.47 -5.85
CA ILE A 92 -22.59 -12.26 -5.01
C ILE A 92 -21.66 -12.38 -3.79
N LYS A 93 -21.62 -13.53 -3.14
CA LYS A 93 -20.73 -13.80 -2.02
C LYS A 93 -19.24 -13.71 -2.42
N GLY A 94 -18.90 -14.17 -3.63
CA GLY A 94 -17.56 -14.02 -4.21
C GLY A 94 -17.15 -12.56 -4.31
N TYR A 95 -17.99 -11.73 -4.91
CA TYR A 95 -17.72 -10.30 -5.03
C TYR A 95 -17.64 -9.59 -3.68
N HIS A 96 -18.49 -9.95 -2.73
CA HIS A 96 -18.43 -9.40 -1.37
C HIS A 96 -17.18 -9.82 -0.59
N SER A 97 -16.58 -10.96 -0.93
CA SER A 97 -15.29 -11.37 -0.33
C SER A 97 -14.08 -10.63 -0.93
N GLY A 98 -14.30 -9.91 -2.04
CA GLY A 98 -13.29 -9.06 -2.68
C GLY A 98 -12.58 -9.70 -3.88
N CYS A 99 -13.20 -10.66 -4.59
CA CYS A 99 -12.68 -11.12 -5.88
C CYS A 99 -12.96 -10.09 -6.99
N ASP A 100 -12.10 -10.09 -7.99
CA ASP A 100 -12.20 -9.21 -9.15
C ASP A 100 -12.97 -9.88 -10.30
N LEU A 101 -12.90 -11.21 -10.37
CA LEU A 101 -13.62 -12.02 -11.34
C LEU A 101 -14.04 -13.37 -10.75
N TYR A 102 -15.20 -13.83 -11.18
CA TYR A 102 -15.76 -15.15 -10.86
C TYR A 102 -15.95 -15.94 -12.14
N LEU A 103 -15.22 -17.06 -12.31
CA LEU A 103 -15.23 -17.91 -13.49
C LEU A 103 -15.82 -19.27 -13.14
N PRO A 104 -16.99 -19.65 -13.72
CA PRO A 104 -17.61 -20.94 -13.43
C PRO A 104 -16.85 -22.09 -14.08
N LYS A 105 -16.75 -23.23 -13.39
CA LYS A 105 -16.30 -24.53 -13.95
C LYS A 105 -17.50 -25.24 -14.62
N PRO A 106 -17.34 -25.84 -15.82
CA PRO A 106 -16.12 -25.90 -16.64
C PRO A 106 -15.85 -24.59 -17.40
N PHE A 107 -14.58 -24.22 -17.54
CA PHE A 107 -14.12 -23.03 -18.26
C PHE A 107 -13.08 -23.40 -19.32
N GLU A 108 -12.92 -22.55 -20.29
CA GLU A 108 -11.85 -22.68 -21.28
C GLU A 108 -10.58 -21.99 -20.77
N LEU A 109 -9.41 -22.65 -20.92
CA LEU A 109 -8.12 -22.05 -20.51
C LEU A 109 -7.86 -20.71 -21.22
N LYS A 110 -8.31 -20.55 -22.47
CA LYS A 110 -8.22 -19.29 -23.21
C LYS A 110 -9.03 -18.17 -22.57
N GLU A 111 -10.21 -18.49 -22.01
CA GLU A 111 -11.05 -17.52 -21.31
C GLU A 111 -10.34 -17.05 -20.01
N LEU A 112 -9.82 -18.01 -19.24
CA LEU A 112 -9.02 -17.71 -18.05
C LEU A 112 -7.80 -16.85 -18.40
N GLY A 113 -7.06 -17.20 -19.47
CA GLY A 113 -5.91 -16.44 -19.94
C GLY A 113 -6.24 -14.99 -20.31
N ALA A 114 -7.32 -14.77 -21.04
CA ALA A 114 -7.79 -13.44 -21.41
C ALA A 114 -8.19 -12.61 -20.17
N ALA A 115 -8.85 -13.24 -19.21
CA ALA A 115 -9.21 -12.61 -17.94
C ALA A 115 -7.99 -12.19 -17.12
N ILE A 116 -7.00 -13.07 -17.01
CA ILE A 116 -5.73 -12.81 -16.33
C ILE A 116 -5.01 -11.64 -16.97
N GLN A 117 -4.85 -11.66 -18.31
CA GLN A 117 -4.19 -10.58 -19.02
C GLN A 117 -4.88 -9.22 -18.76
N ASN A 118 -6.20 -9.15 -18.87
CA ASN A 118 -6.96 -7.93 -18.63
C ASN A 118 -6.77 -7.39 -17.20
N LEU A 119 -6.83 -8.27 -16.18
CA LEU A 119 -6.66 -7.87 -14.79
C LEU A 119 -5.23 -7.40 -14.51
N LEU A 120 -4.22 -8.06 -15.07
CA LEU A 120 -2.82 -7.65 -14.93
C LEU A 120 -2.55 -6.31 -15.61
N GLU A 121 -3.05 -6.08 -16.82
CA GLU A 121 -2.93 -4.81 -17.52
C GLU A 121 -3.55 -3.65 -16.74
N ARG A 122 -4.76 -3.85 -16.20
CA ARG A 122 -5.43 -2.85 -15.35
C ARG A 122 -4.66 -2.59 -14.06
N SER A 123 -4.14 -3.62 -13.41
CA SER A 123 -3.34 -3.47 -12.20
C SER A 123 -2.05 -2.70 -12.48
N GLN A 124 -1.36 -3.00 -13.59
CA GLN A 124 -0.15 -2.29 -14.00
C GLN A 124 -0.42 -0.83 -14.36
N ALA A 125 -1.53 -0.55 -15.06
CA ALA A 125 -1.93 0.83 -15.38
C ALA A 125 -2.14 1.66 -14.10
N LEU A 126 -2.87 1.12 -13.12
CA LEU A 126 -3.07 1.78 -11.82
C LEU A 126 -1.74 2.03 -11.09
N HIS A 127 -0.82 1.07 -11.12
CA HIS A 127 0.51 1.23 -10.51
C HIS A 127 1.38 2.23 -11.27
N SER A 128 1.30 2.29 -12.61
CA SER A 128 2.05 3.26 -13.42
C SER A 128 1.55 4.68 -13.20
N ASP A 129 0.25 4.90 -13.18
CA ASP A 129 -0.36 6.22 -12.91
C ASP A 129 -0.02 6.71 -11.51
N TYR A 130 -0.04 5.82 -10.52
CA TYR A 130 0.35 6.17 -9.15
C TYR A 130 1.85 6.52 -9.06
N ARG A 131 2.72 5.79 -9.78
CA ARG A 131 4.16 6.10 -9.85
C ARG A 131 4.43 7.41 -10.58
N VAL A 132 3.72 7.69 -11.67
CA VAL A 132 3.83 8.96 -12.40
C VAL A 132 3.38 10.11 -11.51
N SER A 133 2.21 9.99 -10.86
CA SER A 133 1.70 11.00 -9.93
C SER A 133 2.65 11.23 -8.74
N LEU A 134 3.21 10.17 -8.15
CA LEU A 134 4.24 10.28 -7.11
C LEU A 134 5.52 10.94 -7.62
N THR A 135 5.95 10.58 -8.84
CA THR A 135 7.16 11.16 -9.44
C THR A 135 6.94 12.62 -9.82
N GLU A 136 5.76 12.99 -10.29
CA GLU A 136 5.39 14.38 -10.56
C GLU A 136 5.27 15.20 -9.27
N THR A 137 4.65 14.63 -8.24
CA THR A 137 4.58 15.25 -6.91
C THR A 137 5.97 15.42 -6.31
N LEU A 138 6.83 14.41 -6.41
CA LEU A 138 8.24 14.50 -5.98
C LEU A 138 9.04 15.47 -6.85
N ARG A 139 8.83 15.48 -8.17
CA ARG A 139 9.47 16.47 -9.06
C ARG A 139 9.00 17.88 -8.78
N ALA A 140 7.71 18.10 -8.60
CA ALA A 140 7.17 19.39 -8.17
C ALA A 140 7.72 19.79 -6.80
N PHE A 141 7.87 18.84 -5.88
CA PHE A 141 8.47 19.06 -4.57
C PHE A 141 9.98 19.36 -4.69
N ILE A 142 10.70 18.69 -5.58
CA ILE A 142 12.13 18.91 -5.86
C ILE A 142 12.32 20.20 -6.68
N GLN A 143 11.48 20.51 -7.66
CA GLN A 143 11.54 21.74 -8.45
C GLN A 143 11.14 22.96 -7.64
N ASN A 144 10.16 22.84 -6.75
CA ASN A 144 9.89 23.87 -5.74
C ASN A 144 10.99 23.95 -4.66
N ASN A 145 11.87 22.95 -4.58
CA ASN A 145 13.05 22.88 -3.70
C ASN A 145 14.38 22.93 -4.45
N ALA A 146 14.38 23.05 -5.80
CA ALA A 146 15.60 23.36 -6.55
C ALA A 146 16.01 24.79 -6.19
N ILE A 147 17.02 24.87 -5.37
CA ILE A 147 17.74 26.05 -4.91
C ILE A 147 18.20 26.82 -6.13
N VAL A 148 17.48 27.86 -6.48
CA VAL A 148 18.10 28.98 -7.18
C VAL A 148 18.83 29.78 -6.09
N PRO A 149 20.14 29.97 -6.16
CA PRO A 149 20.83 30.82 -5.23
C PRO A 149 20.65 32.29 -5.67
N THR A 150 19.56 32.90 -5.26
CA THR A 150 19.48 34.38 -5.28
C THR A 150 18.53 34.84 -4.18
N ASN A 151 19.15 35.52 -3.25
CA ASN A 151 18.64 36.63 -2.44
C ASN A 151 17.32 36.50 -1.69
N SER A 152 17.46 36.26 -0.39
CA SER A 152 16.74 36.97 0.66
C SER A 152 15.31 37.42 0.34
N CYS A 153 14.37 36.52 0.49
CA CYS A 153 13.14 36.87 1.17
C CYS A 153 13.12 36.06 2.47
N ALA A 154 13.81 36.59 3.45
CA ALA A 154 13.65 36.16 4.83
C ALA A 154 12.18 36.44 5.18
N LEU A 155 11.34 35.42 5.13
CA LEU A 155 10.17 35.38 6.01
C LEU A 155 10.76 35.55 7.41
N SER A 156 10.74 36.79 7.91
CA SER A 156 11.16 37.11 9.27
C SER A 156 10.13 36.47 10.24
N LEU A 157 10.18 35.14 10.34
CA LEU A 157 9.50 34.40 11.39
C LEU A 157 10.18 34.83 12.70
N HIS A 158 9.60 35.86 13.34
CA HIS A 158 10.05 36.30 14.65
C HIS A 158 9.66 35.22 15.69
N LEU A 159 10.51 34.19 15.79
CA LEU A 159 10.41 33.24 16.88
C LEU A 159 11.01 33.85 18.14
N THR A 160 10.27 33.81 19.23
CA THR A 160 10.79 34.15 20.54
C THR A 160 11.89 33.14 20.93
N THR A 161 12.76 33.52 21.86
CA THR A 161 13.82 32.63 22.37
C THR A 161 13.23 31.29 22.87
N ARG A 162 12.07 31.33 23.52
CA ARG A 162 11.38 30.12 23.99
C ARG A 162 10.80 29.26 22.88
N GLU A 163 10.24 29.86 21.86
CA GLU A 163 9.73 29.12 20.68
C GLU A 163 10.89 28.44 19.94
N ARG A 164 12.03 29.09 19.81
CA ARG A 164 13.23 28.50 19.20
C ARG A 164 13.72 27.28 20.00
N GLN A 165 13.85 27.38 21.32
CA GLN A 165 14.23 26.26 22.19
C GLN A 165 13.26 25.09 22.05
N VAL A 166 11.96 25.35 21.96
CA VAL A 166 10.96 24.30 21.76
C VAL A 166 11.11 23.64 20.38
N VAL A 167 11.31 24.40 19.31
CA VAL A 167 11.54 23.84 17.95
C VAL A 167 12.80 22.98 17.91
N GLU A 168 13.90 23.39 18.51
CA GLU A 168 15.13 22.60 18.57
C GLU A 168 14.93 21.22 19.23
N LEU A 169 14.14 21.16 20.29
CA LEU A 169 13.86 19.91 20.98
C LEU A 169 12.81 19.08 20.23
N LEU A 170 11.89 19.72 19.50
CA LEU A 170 10.94 19.06 18.62
C LEU A 170 11.63 18.33 17.47
N VAL A 171 12.61 18.97 16.84
CA VAL A 171 13.42 18.39 15.76
C VAL A 171 14.22 17.18 16.25
N LYS A 172 14.67 17.20 17.51
CA LYS A 172 15.33 16.05 18.17
C LYS A 172 14.36 14.93 18.57
N GLY A 173 13.07 15.04 18.23
CA GLY A 173 12.07 14.00 18.45
C GLY A 173 11.50 13.91 19.88
N LEU A 174 11.78 14.86 20.75
CA LEU A 174 11.34 14.82 22.15
C LEU A 174 9.83 15.08 22.28
N SER A 175 9.14 14.35 23.12
CA SER A 175 7.74 14.58 23.49
C SER A 175 7.54 15.88 24.27
N ASN A 176 6.31 16.39 24.35
CA ASN A 176 6.00 17.61 25.11
C ASN A 176 6.36 17.48 26.61
N ALA A 177 6.28 16.27 27.17
CA ALA A 177 6.68 16.01 28.56
C ALA A 177 8.20 16.13 28.73
N GLU A 178 8.98 15.55 27.83
CA GLU A 178 10.45 15.60 27.85
C GLU A 178 10.97 17.01 27.56
N ILE A 179 10.33 17.74 26.64
CA ILE A 179 10.65 19.17 26.41
C ILE A 179 10.34 19.98 27.65
N GLY A 180 9.19 19.73 28.28
CA GLY A 180 8.82 20.38 29.53
C GLY A 180 9.85 20.16 30.64
N SER A 181 10.29 18.92 30.82
CA SER A 181 11.33 18.57 31.79
C SER A 181 12.65 19.30 31.52
N ARG A 182 13.08 19.41 30.27
CA ARG A 182 14.34 20.08 29.88
C ARG A 182 14.28 21.59 29.99
N LEU A 183 13.14 22.20 29.72
CA LEU A 183 12.97 23.65 29.75
C LEU A 183 12.38 24.19 31.06
N HIS A 184 12.14 23.30 32.04
CA HIS A 184 11.47 23.58 33.31
C HIS A 184 10.07 24.19 33.11
N LEU A 185 9.30 23.61 32.16
CA LEU A 185 7.94 23.99 31.80
C LEU A 185 6.96 22.83 32.02
N SER A 186 5.69 23.15 32.23
CA SER A 186 4.67 22.10 32.19
C SER A 186 4.44 21.60 30.76
N SER A 187 4.05 20.32 30.57
CA SER A 187 3.68 19.77 29.27
C SER A 187 2.59 20.61 28.59
N ARG A 188 1.63 21.14 29.34
CA ARG A 188 0.59 22.04 28.86
C ARG A 188 1.12 23.39 28.34
N THR A 189 2.20 23.89 28.94
CA THR A 189 2.88 25.10 28.48
C THR A 189 3.61 24.85 27.17
N VAL A 190 4.29 23.69 27.04
CA VAL A 190 4.94 23.28 25.77
C VAL A 190 3.91 23.13 24.66
N GLU A 191 2.75 22.55 24.94
CA GLU A 191 1.66 22.42 23.98
C GLU A 191 1.18 23.78 23.43
N LYS A 192 1.10 24.80 24.27
CA LYS A 192 0.79 26.18 23.85
C LYS A 192 1.86 26.73 22.89
N TYR A 193 3.15 26.48 23.17
CA TYR A 193 4.23 26.88 22.28
C TYR A 193 4.15 26.13 20.94
N VAL A 194 3.88 24.84 20.95
CA VAL A 194 3.68 24.04 19.71
C VAL A 194 2.50 24.58 18.92
N SER A 195 1.36 24.86 19.53
CA SER A 195 0.20 25.44 18.86
C SER A 195 0.48 26.83 18.28
N SER A 196 1.27 27.65 18.98
CA SER A 196 1.72 28.96 18.48
C SER A 196 2.63 28.81 17.27
N LEU A 197 3.54 27.84 17.32
CA LEU A 197 4.47 27.53 16.22
C LEU A 197 3.73 27.02 14.98
N LEU A 198 2.78 26.09 15.13
CA LEU A 198 1.95 25.58 14.04
C LEU A 198 1.22 26.74 13.33
N ARG A 199 0.64 27.67 14.08
CA ARG A 199 -0.03 28.84 13.52
C ARG A 199 0.94 29.79 12.81
N LYS A 200 2.14 30.03 13.37
CA LYS A 200 3.14 30.94 12.79
C LYS A 200 3.80 30.38 11.52
N THR A 201 3.90 29.06 11.44
CA THR A 201 4.50 28.35 10.30
C THR A 201 3.46 27.87 9.29
N GLU A 202 2.17 28.10 9.56
CA GLU A 202 1.03 27.65 8.75
C GLU A 202 1.05 26.12 8.51
N THR A 203 1.54 25.36 9.49
CA THR A 203 1.57 23.89 9.45
C THR A 203 0.44 23.30 10.27
N SER A 204 -0.08 22.14 9.83
CA SER A 204 -1.29 21.52 10.40
C SER A 204 -0.98 20.53 11.53
N ASN A 205 0.24 20.02 11.58
CA ASN A 205 0.63 19.00 12.56
C ASN A 205 2.12 19.08 12.93
N ARG A 206 2.49 18.34 13.98
CA ARG A 206 3.86 18.30 14.51
C ARG A 206 4.89 17.85 13.48
N ALA A 207 4.58 16.86 12.64
CA ALA A 207 5.51 16.33 11.65
C ALA A 207 5.80 17.38 10.56
N GLU A 208 4.79 18.12 10.14
CA GLU A 208 4.93 19.24 9.20
C GLU A 208 5.75 20.39 9.81
N LEU A 209 5.54 20.69 11.09
CA LEU A 209 6.32 21.71 11.80
C LEU A 209 7.79 21.33 11.87
N VAL A 210 8.13 20.07 12.17
CA VAL A 210 9.51 19.57 12.16
C VAL A 210 10.11 19.65 10.76
N GLY A 211 9.37 19.22 9.72
CA GLY A 211 9.78 19.33 8.32
C GLY A 211 10.04 20.79 7.90
N PHE A 212 9.15 21.69 8.30
CA PHE A 212 9.31 23.13 8.07
C PHE A 212 10.55 23.70 8.75
N ALA A 213 10.81 23.33 10.01
CA ALA A 213 11.96 23.78 10.78
C ALA A 213 13.30 23.35 10.17
N LEU A 214 13.37 22.09 9.70
CA LEU A 214 14.54 21.56 8.98
C LEU A 214 14.73 22.24 7.63
N LYS A 215 13.67 22.42 6.85
CA LYS A 215 13.68 23.05 5.53
C LYS A 215 14.17 24.50 5.58
N HIS A 216 13.71 25.25 6.57
CA HIS A 216 14.03 26.67 6.71
C HIS A 216 15.21 26.94 7.65
N ARG A 217 15.93 25.89 8.07
CA ARG A 217 17.10 25.99 8.97
C ARG A 217 16.82 26.85 10.19
N LEU A 218 15.65 26.67 10.81
CA LEU A 218 15.30 27.39 12.03
C LEU A 218 16.10 26.90 13.24
N VAL A 219 16.75 25.76 13.11
CA VAL A 219 17.65 25.11 14.08
C VAL A 219 18.90 24.60 13.34
N GLU A 220 20.05 24.69 14.00
CA GLU A 220 21.34 24.14 13.52
C GLU A 220 21.44 22.65 13.84
#